data_f404a02d76f07172e14bb8c745836863
#
_entry.id   f404a02d76f07172e14bb8c745836863
#
_cell.length_a   1.000
_cell.length_b   1.000
_cell.length_c   1.000
_cell.angle_alpha   90.00
_cell.angle_beta   90.00
_cell.angle_gamma   90.00
#
_symmetry.space_group_name_H-M   'P 1'
#
loop_
_entity.id
_entity.type
_entity.pdbx_description
1 polymer ?
#
loop_
_entity_poly.entity_id
_entity_poly.type
_entity_poly.pdbx_seq_one_letter_code
_entity_poly.pdbx_strand_id
1 'polypeptide(L)'
;MSITLLPSELIDRIAAGEVVERPASALKELIENGLDAGAGTIAIRLAGGGIDLVEVIDDGSGMPPADMALALERHATSKLPDGAIDRVTSFGFRGEALPSIASVSRLTLDSRTRPSASSGQAAADGWRIAIDHGVRAGEGPAALPPGTRVRVEGLFEKVPARRKFLRSPRAEYAACLDIVKRLAMARSDVAFTLERDGRRVLSLQPASAPARVAEILSHELDRHGIGIDCARDGLGLTGVISLPTFNRGMADQQFLFVNARPVKDRLLVGALRAAYRDLIARDRHPVAALFLHVPLEDVDVNVHPAKTEVRFRDPSAVRGLIVGGLRHALDEAGHRSAAHDQAAAPVMWTTSETQPHPAFFPAGEVQGWAPAFAGVAEDIRLFDHAPAARAEAATEPMPRFPLGVARGQVAATYIVAEAEDGLVIVDQHAAHERLVLERMRRASGEGPVAPQALLIPEVVELDEPDCDRLEAAIPDLAALGLEVERFGPAAMLVRATPAPLGTTDIRGLLTDLAAELAELGQALSLRDRLDHVSATIACHGSVRAGRILSVAEMNALLREMEVTPRSGQCNHGRPTWVKLGHGEIEKLFGRR
;
A
#
# COMPACT_ATOMS: atom_id res chain seq x y z
N MET A 1 -6.27 -18.89 -49.06
CA MET A 1 -7.30 -19.11 -48.02
C MET A 1 -8.40 -18.10 -48.27
N SER A 2 -9.65 -18.48 -48.33
CA SER A 2 -10.78 -17.57 -48.52
C SER A 2 -11.23 -17.03 -47.15
N ILE A 3 -11.63 -15.78 -47.08
CA ILE A 3 -12.22 -15.15 -45.91
C ILE A 3 -13.63 -15.71 -45.75
N THR A 4 -13.98 -16.24 -44.58
CA THR A 4 -15.31 -16.78 -44.26
C THR A 4 -15.86 -16.15 -43.00
N LEU A 5 -17.17 -15.93 -42.94
CA LEU A 5 -17.85 -15.51 -41.70
C LEU A 5 -17.81 -16.67 -40.70
N LEU A 6 -17.39 -16.38 -39.47
CA LEU A 6 -17.39 -17.37 -38.41
C LEU A 6 -18.82 -17.58 -37.89
N PRO A 7 -19.16 -18.81 -37.44
CA PRO A 7 -20.43 -19.08 -36.74
C PRO A 7 -20.52 -18.22 -35.47
N SER A 8 -21.72 -17.75 -35.11
CA SER A 8 -21.96 -16.88 -33.94
C SER A 8 -21.43 -17.49 -32.64
N GLU A 9 -21.63 -18.80 -32.42
CA GLU A 9 -21.09 -19.52 -31.25
C GLU A 9 -19.55 -19.44 -31.15
N LEU A 10 -18.85 -19.47 -32.28
CA LEU A 10 -17.40 -19.37 -32.31
C LEU A 10 -16.93 -17.91 -32.03
N ILE A 11 -17.66 -16.94 -32.60
CA ILE A 11 -17.44 -15.51 -32.29
C ILE A 11 -17.63 -15.26 -30.80
N ASP A 12 -18.70 -15.83 -30.20
CA ASP A 12 -18.98 -15.68 -28.76
C ASP A 12 -17.90 -16.28 -27.90
N ARG A 13 -17.34 -17.43 -28.25
CA ARG A 13 -16.24 -18.09 -27.53
C ARG A 13 -14.91 -17.35 -27.70
N ILE A 14 -14.66 -16.71 -28.82
CA ILE A 14 -13.47 -15.86 -29.05
C ILE A 14 -13.57 -14.61 -28.17
N ALA A 15 -14.66 -13.86 -28.28
CA ALA A 15 -14.87 -12.63 -27.52
C ALA A 15 -14.99 -12.87 -26.01
N ALA A 16 -15.62 -14.00 -25.59
CA ALA A 16 -15.57 -14.41 -24.17
C ALA A 16 -14.14 -14.51 -23.64
N GLY A 17 -13.17 -14.74 -24.52
CA GLY A 17 -11.78 -14.81 -24.17
C GLY A 17 -11.10 -13.51 -23.80
N GLU A 18 -11.61 -12.44 -24.29
CA GLU A 18 -11.11 -11.09 -23.98
C GLU A 18 -11.73 -10.54 -22.70
N VAL A 19 -12.94 -11.01 -22.35
CA VAL A 19 -13.70 -10.57 -21.17
C VAL A 19 -13.47 -11.47 -19.96
N VAL A 20 -13.46 -12.80 -20.17
CA VAL A 20 -13.34 -13.81 -19.10
C VAL A 20 -12.07 -14.62 -19.30
N GLU A 21 -10.99 -14.22 -18.68
CA GLU A 21 -9.71 -14.94 -18.72
C GLU A 21 -9.64 -16.05 -17.64
N ARG A 22 -10.27 -15.82 -16.48
CA ARG A 22 -10.17 -16.67 -15.30
C ARG A 22 -11.36 -16.47 -14.36
N PRO A 23 -11.56 -17.33 -13.32
CA PRO A 23 -12.67 -17.20 -12.37
C PRO A 23 -12.77 -15.83 -11.71
N ALA A 24 -11.65 -15.21 -11.36
CA ALA A 24 -11.60 -13.89 -10.76
C ALA A 24 -12.15 -12.78 -11.68
N SER A 25 -12.01 -12.92 -13.02
CA SER A 25 -12.59 -11.96 -13.98
C SER A 25 -14.11 -12.05 -14.01
N ALA A 26 -14.65 -13.29 -14.06
CA ALA A 26 -16.10 -13.51 -14.00
C ALA A 26 -16.67 -12.99 -12.66
N LEU A 27 -16.04 -13.35 -11.54
CA LEU A 27 -16.43 -12.89 -10.21
C LEU A 27 -16.47 -11.36 -10.11
N LYS A 28 -15.44 -10.67 -10.64
CA LYS A 28 -15.36 -9.21 -10.66
C LYS A 28 -16.59 -8.61 -11.35
N GLU A 29 -16.89 -9.03 -12.56
CA GLU A 29 -18.01 -8.50 -13.35
C GLU A 29 -19.37 -8.76 -12.64
N LEU A 30 -19.54 -9.93 -12.01
CA LEU A 30 -20.76 -10.26 -11.28
C LEU A 30 -20.95 -9.40 -10.04
N ILE A 31 -19.87 -9.15 -9.27
CA ILE A 31 -19.94 -8.26 -8.10
C ILE A 31 -20.21 -6.82 -8.56
N GLU A 32 -19.52 -6.34 -9.59
CA GLU A 32 -19.72 -5.00 -10.16
C GLU A 32 -21.17 -4.80 -10.62
N ASN A 33 -21.80 -5.81 -11.20
CA ASN A 33 -23.21 -5.76 -11.58
C ASN A 33 -24.14 -5.63 -10.35
N GLY A 34 -23.87 -6.37 -9.28
CA GLY A 34 -24.64 -6.24 -8.04
C GLY A 34 -24.48 -4.86 -7.39
N LEU A 35 -23.26 -4.30 -7.40
CA LEU A 35 -22.99 -2.93 -6.92
C LEU A 35 -23.70 -1.88 -7.76
N ASP A 36 -23.68 -2.01 -9.08
CA ASP A 36 -24.40 -1.13 -10.01
C ASP A 36 -25.94 -1.23 -9.87
N ALA A 37 -26.46 -2.40 -9.43
CA ALA A 37 -27.86 -2.59 -9.10
C ALA A 37 -28.26 -1.99 -7.73
N GLY A 38 -27.34 -1.33 -7.04
CA GLY A 38 -27.58 -0.69 -5.73
C GLY A 38 -27.73 -1.70 -4.59
N ALA A 39 -27.01 -2.82 -4.64
CA ALA A 39 -27.03 -3.81 -3.58
C ALA A 39 -26.46 -3.25 -2.26
N GLY A 40 -27.14 -3.52 -1.15
CA GLY A 40 -26.63 -3.28 0.20
C GLY A 40 -25.91 -4.49 0.77
N THR A 41 -26.11 -5.69 0.17
CA THR A 41 -25.49 -6.94 0.60
C THR A 41 -25.10 -7.78 -0.60
N ILE A 42 -23.87 -8.29 -0.61
CA ILE A 42 -23.36 -9.21 -1.63
C ILE A 42 -22.81 -10.47 -0.94
N ALA A 43 -23.41 -11.61 -1.25
CA ALA A 43 -22.95 -12.92 -0.79
C ALA A 43 -22.30 -13.70 -1.95
N ILE A 44 -21.09 -14.22 -1.69
CA ILE A 44 -20.26 -14.89 -2.68
C ILE A 44 -19.98 -16.31 -2.21
N ARG A 45 -20.11 -17.29 -3.11
CA ARG A 45 -19.74 -18.68 -2.86
C ARG A 45 -18.80 -19.17 -3.94
N LEU A 46 -17.71 -19.78 -3.55
CA LEU A 46 -16.69 -20.35 -4.45
C LEU A 46 -16.45 -21.81 -4.11
N ALA A 47 -16.35 -22.65 -5.14
CA ALA A 47 -15.86 -24.01 -5.02
C ALA A 47 -14.74 -24.27 -6.03
N GLY A 48 -13.76 -25.13 -5.65
CA GLY A 48 -12.62 -25.42 -6.50
C GLY A 48 -11.81 -24.19 -6.90
N GLY A 49 -11.76 -23.16 -6.04
CA GLY A 49 -11.10 -21.88 -6.35
C GLY A 49 -11.86 -20.99 -7.34
N GLY A 50 -13.14 -21.25 -7.56
CA GLY A 50 -14.00 -20.58 -8.55
C GLY A 50 -14.03 -21.28 -9.92
N ILE A 51 -13.27 -22.37 -10.09
CA ILE A 51 -13.28 -23.17 -11.32
C ILE A 51 -14.56 -23.98 -11.41
N ASP A 52 -14.97 -24.62 -10.30
CA ASP A 52 -16.14 -25.47 -10.25
C ASP A 52 -17.42 -24.66 -10.03
N LEU A 53 -17.35 -23.63 -9.18
CA LEU A 53 -18.48 -22.76 -8.86
C LEU A 53 -18.02 -21.33 -8.54
N VAL A 54 -18.68 -20.36 -9.18
CA VAL A 54 -18.76 -18.95 -8.76
C VAL A 54 -20.23 -18.61 -8.62
N GLU A 55 -20.70 -18.30 -7.42
CA GLU A 55 -22.07 -17.82 -7.18
C GLU A 55 -22.02 -16.45 -6.50
N VAL A 56 -22.74 -15.49 -7.05
CA VAL A 56 -22.92 -14.15 -6.49
C VAL A 56 -24.41 -13.91 -6.28
N ILE A 57 -24.76 -13.48 -5.07
CA ILE A 57 -26.12 -13.16 -4.66
C ILE A 57 -26.12 -11.73 -4.15
N ASP A 58 -26.93 -10.87 -4.73
CA ASP A 58 -27.13 -9.50 -4.34
C ASP A 58 -28.59 -9.22 -3.95
N ASP A 59 -28.80 -8.21 -3.14
CA ASP A 59 -30.12 -7.69 -2.75
C ASP A 59 -30.48 -6.39 -3.50
N GLY A 60 -29.92 -6.17 -4.68
CA GLY A 60 -30.14 -5.00 -5.51
C GLY A 60 -31.55 -4.86 -6.07
N SER A 61 -31.73 -4.02 -7.09
CA SER A 61 -33.04 -3.74 -7.71
C SER A 61 -33.72 -4.97 -8.33
N GLY A 62 -32.91 -5.98 -8.72
CA GLY A 62 -33.39 -7.11 -9.52
C GLY A 62 -33.76 -6.72 -10.95
N MET A 63 -34.20 -7.72 -11.73
CA MET A 63 -34.59 -7.57 -13.14
C MET A 63 -35.92 -8.26 -13.39
N PRO A 64 -36.84 -7.70 -14.21
CA PRO A 64 -38.00 -8.38 -14.71
C PRO A 64 -37.59 -9.45 -15.79
N PRO A 65 -38.39 -10.46 -16.08
CA PRO A 65 -38.06 -11.52 -17.03
C PRO A 65 -37.60 -11.03 -18.42
N ALA A 66 -38.23 -9.95 -18.92
CA ALA A 66 -37.87 -9.36 -20.21
C ALA A 66 -36.42 -8.79 -20.20
N ASP A 67 -36.04 -8.07 -19.13
CA ASP A 67 -34.70 -7.50 -18.99
C ASP A 67 -33.65 -8.59 -18.73
N MET A 68 -34.01 -9.69 -18.05
CA MET A 68 -33.14 -10.86 -17.87
C MET A 68 -32.77 -11.49 -19.20
N ALA A 69 -33.72 -11.60 -20.13
CA ALA A 69 -33.45 -12.09 -21.47
C ALA A 69 -32.49 -11.16 -22.23
N LEU A 70 -32.73 -9.87 -22.17
CA LEU A 70 -31.87 -8.85 -22.78
C LEU A 70 -30.46 -8.80 -22.16
N ALA A 71 -30.33 -8.97 -20.85
CA ALA A 71 -29.05 -8.98 -20.15
C ALA A 71 -28.12 -10.12 -20.59
N LEU A 72 -28.66 -11.16 -21.25
CA LEU A 72 -27.93 -12.28 -21.81
C LEU A 72 -27.61 -12.09 -23.31
N GLU A 73 -28.13 -11.01 -23.93
CA GLU A 73 -27.79 -10.62 -25.29
C GLU A 73 -26.56 -9.69 -25.29
N ARG A 74 -25.78 -9.76 -26.37
CA ARG A 74 -24.61 -8.88 -26.52
C ARG A 74 -25.00 -7.45 -26.78
N HIS A 75 -24.19 -6.53 -26.26
CA HIS A 75 -24.36 -5.09 -26.45
C HIS A 75 -25.64 -4.52 -25.84
N ALA A 76 -26.35 -5.30 -25.03
CA ALA A 76 -27.49 -4.84 -24.26
C ALA A 76 -27.01 -4.30 -22.91
N THR A 77 -27.24 -3.00 -22.64
CA THR A 77 -26.83 -2.35 -21.40
C THR A 77 -27.85 -1.30 -20.97
N SER A 78 -28.16 -1.24 -19.69
CA SER A 78 -28.95 -0.17 -19.06
C SER A 78 -28.08 0.99 -18.54
N LYS A 79 -26.75 0.90 -18.70
CA LYS A 79 -25.79 1.76 -18.01
C LYS A 79 -25.27 2.93 -18.87
N LEU A 80 -25.81 3.11 -20.07
CA LEU A 80 -25.49 4.20 -21.02
C LEU A 80 -26.77 4.87 -21.52
N PRO A 81 -27.54 5.59 -20.65
CA PRO A 81 -28.84 6.15 -21.04
C PRO A 81 -28.72 7.19 -22.15
N ASP A 82 -27.62 7.94 -22.25
CA ASP A 82 -27.41 9.01 -23.23
C ASP A 82 -26.37 8.67 -24.30
N GLY A 83 -25.86 7.43 -24.36
CA GLY A 83 -24.80 7.02 -25.30
C GLY A 83 -23.43 7.68 -25.05
N ALA A 84 -23.27 8.46 -23.98
CA ALA A 84 -22.04 9.15 -23.64
C ALA A 84 -21.07 8.22 -22.91
N ILE A 85 -20.01 7.78 -23.59
CA ILE A 85 -18.99 6.85 -23.07
C ILE A 85 -18.01 7.57 -22.11
N ASP A 86 -17.89 8.86 -22.24
CA ASP A 86 -16.94 9.74 -21.52
C ASP A 86 -17.39 10.10 -20.08
N ARG A 87 -18.64 9.78 -19.69
CA ARG A 87 -19.19 10.09 -18.36
C ARG A 87 -19.71 8.87 -17.62
N VAL A 88 -19.05 7.72 -17.79
CA VAL A 88 -19.46 6.46 -17.15
C VAL A 88 -19.14 6.49 -15.67
N THR A 89 -20.17 6.56 -14.81
CA THR A 89 -20.08 6.46 -13.35
C THR A 89 -20.24 5.03 -12.84
N SER A 90 -20.87 4.13 -13.62
CA SER A 90 -21.05 2.72 -13.28
C SER A 90 -19.77 1.90 -13.47
N PHE A 91 -19.63 0.80 -12.75
CA PHE A 91 -18.50 -0.12 -12.90
C PHE A 91 -18.51 -0.81 -14.27
N GLY A 92 -19.69 -1.25 -14.78
CA GLY A 92 -19.86 -1.88 -16.07
C GLY A 92 -20.63 -1.01 -17.05
N PHE A 93 -20.36 -1.12 -18.37
CA PHE A 93 -21.08 -0.37 -19.41
C PHE A 93 -21.17 -1.08 -20.78
N ARG A 94 -20.36 -2.14 -21.03
CA ARG A 94 -20.24 -2.76 -22.36
C ARG A 94 -21.35 -3.73 -22.72
N GLY A 95 -22.11 -4.24 -21.75
CA GLY A 95 -23.18 -5.24 -21.99
C GLY A 95 -22.67 -6.59 -22.52
N GLU A 96 -21.44 -6.99 -22.19
CA GLU A 96 -20.81 -8.20 -22.73
C GLU A 96 -20.47 -9.25 -21.65
N ALA A 97 -20.53 -8.90 -20.38
CA ALA A 97 -20.04 -9.77 -19.30
C ALA A 97 -20.89 -11.04 -19.14
N LEU A 98 -22.21 -10.91 -18.97
CA LEU A 98 -23.10 -12.06 -18.76
C LEU A 98 -23.13 -13.00 -19.98
N PRO A 99 -23.32 -12.51 -21.23
CA PRO A 99 -23.29 -13.39 -22.41
C PRO A 99 -21.92 -14.08 -22.58
N SER A 100 -20.81 -13.38 -22.30
CA SER A 100 -19.47 -13.97 -22.36
C SER A 100 -19.28 -15.08 -21.33
N ILE A 101 -19.70 -14.88 -20.08
CA ILE A 101 -19.64 -15.91 -19.03
C ILE A 101 -20.53 -17.11 -19.42
N ALA A 102 -21.75 -16.85 -19.88
CA ALA A 102 -22.71 -17.88 -20.29
C ALA A 102 -22.21 -18.76 -21.45
N SER A 103 -21.42 -18.17 -22.39
CA SER A 103 -20.91 -18.93 -23.55
C SER A 103 -19.81 -19.95 -23.17
N VAL A 104 -19.17 -19.81 -22.02
CA VAL A 104 -18.04 -20.67 -21.57
C VAL A 104 -18.32 -21.45 -20.28
N SER A 105 -19.56 -21.45 -19.80
CA SER A 105 -19.94 -22.07 -18.53
C SER A 105 -21.42 -22.55 -18.55
N ARG A 106 -21.82 -23.25 -17.51
CA ARG A 106 -23.24 -23.39 -17.16
C ARG A 106 -23.64 -22.24 -16.28
N LEU A 107 -24.48 -21.32 -16.80
CA LEU A 107 -24.93 -20.14 -16.09
C LEU A 107 -26.41 -20.28 -15.72
N THR A 108 -26.73 -20.02 -14.45
CA THR A 108 -28.11 -19.86 -13.96
C THR A 108 -28.26 -18.44 -13.44
N LEU A 109 -29.21 -17.71 -14.01
CA LEU A 109 -29.58 -16.34 -13.60
C LEU A 109 -30.97 -16.41 -13.00
N ASP A 110 -31.08 -16.09 -11.69
CA ASP A 110 -32.34 -15.92 -10.98
C ASP A 110 -32.47 -14.45 -10.59
N SER A 111 -33.62 -13.84 -10.85
CA SER A 111 -33.83 -12.45 -10.41
C SER A 111 -35.29 -12.21 -10.05
N ARG A 112 -35.48 -11.28 -9.09
CA ARG A 112 -36.77 -10.77 -8.66
C ARG A 112 -36.66 -9.28 -8.41
N THR A 113 -37.56 -8.51 -8.99
CA THR A 113 -37.59 -7.05 -8.78
C THR A 113 -37.97 -6.69 -7.35
N ARG A 114 -37.32 -5.66 -6.82
CA ARG A 114 -37.70 -5.05 -5.53
C ARG A 114 -39.00 -4.25 -5.72
N PRO A 115 -40.00 -4.41 -4.84
CA PRO A 115 -41.19 -3.58 -4.89
C PRO A 115 -40.82 -2.10 -4.79
N SER A 116 -41.27 -1.26 -5.71
CA SER A 116 -41.10 0.19 -5.62
C SER A 116 -42.24 0.78 -4.78
N ALA A 117 -41.89 1.52 -3.74
CA ALA A 117 -42.84 2.20 -2.90
C ALA A 117 -43.69 3.24 -3.65
N SER A 118 -43.20 3.71 -4.82
CA SER A 118 -43.88 4.75 -5.63
C SER A 118 -44.82 4.21 -6.70
N SER A 119 -44.74 2.93 -7.09
CA SER A 119 -45.50 2.40 -8.23
C SER A 119 -46.74 1.58 -7.85
N GLY A 120 -46.95 1.24 -6.57
CA GLY A 120 -48.07 0.40 -6.13
C GLY A 120 -48.10 -1.00 -6.75
N GLN A 121 -47.08 -1.39 -7.51
CA GLN A 121 -46.99 -2.72 -8.14
C GLN A 121 -46.58 -3.76 -7.11
N ALA A 122 -47.34 -4.86 -7.04
CA ALA A 122 -46.97 -6.02 -6.28
C ALA A 122 -45.62 -6.54 -6.80
N ALA A 123 -44.79 -7.07 -5.88
CA ALA A 123 -43.51 -7.68 -6.27
C ALA A 123 -43.79 -8.75 -7.35
N ALA A 124 -43.15 -8.60 -8.50
CA ALA A 124 -43.23 -9.64 -9.54
C ALA A 124 -42.67 -10.95 -9.00
N ASP A 125 -43.19 -12.07 -9.47
CA ASP A 125 -42.63 -13.39 -9.15
C ASP A 125 -41.19 -13.47 -9.64
N GLY A 126 -40.34 -14.17 -8.88
CA GLY A 126 -38.97 -14.40 -9.30
C GLY A 126 -38.92 -15.27 -10.55
N TRP A 127 -37.94 -15.07 -11.41
CA TRP A 127 -37.73 -15.77 -12.65
C TRP A 127 -36.35 -16.36 -12.75
N ARG A 128 -36.20 -17.49 -13.42
CA ARG A 128 -34.94 -18.17 -13.71
C ARG A 128 -34.74 -18.31 -15.20
N ILE A 129 -33.49 -18.06 -15.65
CA ILE A 129 -32.99 -18.44 -16.96
C ILE A 129 -31.75 -19.29 -16.77
N ALA A 130 -31.70 -20.46 -17.42
CA ALA A 130 -30.55 -21.35 -17.40
C ALA A 130 -29.94 -21.47 -18.82
N ILE A 131 -28.61 -21.36 -18.89
CA ILE A 131 -27.81 -21.47 -20.12
C ILE A 131 -26.73 -22.53 -19.92
N ASP A 132 -26.57 -23.41 -20.89
CA ASP A 132 -25.48 -24.39 -20.94
C ASP A 132 -24.54 -24.05 -22.10
N HIS A 133 -23.42 -23.41 -21.80
CA HIS A 133 -22.38 -23.06 -22.78
C HIS A 133 -22.93 -22.31 -24.02
N GLY A 134 -23.67 -21.24 -23.77
CA GLY A 134 -24.27 -20.40 -24.83
C GLY A 134 -25.64 -20.86 -25.32
N VAL A 135 -26.10 -22.06 -24.96
CA VAL A 135 -27.40 -22.58 -25.37
C VAL A 135 -28.41 -22.46 -24.24
N ARG A 136 -29.57 -21.87 -24.51
CA ARG A 136 -30.65 -21.75 -23.51
C ARG A 136 -31.15 -23.12 -23.11
N ALA A 137 -30.97 -23.51 -21.87
CA ALA A 137 -31.31 -24.82 -21.33
C ALA A 137 -32.73 -24.85 -20.74
N GLY A 138 -33.26 -23.73 -20.30
CA GLY A 138 -34.59 -23.60 -19.74
C GLY A 138 -34.87 -22.27 -19.07
N GLU A 139 -36.14 -22.02 -18.78
CA GLU A 139 -36.59 -20.87 -18.00
C GLU A 139 -37.87 -21.18 -17.27
N GLY A 140 -38.15 -20.42 -16.19
CA GLY A 140 -39.37 -20.58 -15.42
C GLY A 140 -39.37 -19.79 -14.10
N PRO A 141 -40.45 -19.90 -13.33
CA PRO A 141 -40.56 -19.26 -12.03
C PRO A 141 -39.47 -19.73 -11.08
N ALA A 142 -38.98 -18.80 -10.25
CA ALA A 142 -37.96 -19.06 -9.22
C ALA A 142 -38.34 -18.43 -7.89
N ALA A 143 -38.13 -19.17 -6.81
CA ALA A 143 -38.34 -18.65 -5.45
C ALA A 143 -37.05 -18.04 -4.92
N LEU A 144 -37.01 -16.70 -4.83
CA LEU A 144 -35.90 -15.93 -4.22
C LEU A 144 -36.41 -14.64 -3.62
N PRO A 145 -35.68 -14.05 -2.62
CA PRO A 145 -35.96 -12.69 -2.18
C PRO A 145 -35.70 -11.69 -3.31
N PRO A 146 -36.15 -10.44 -3.19
CA PRO A 146 -35.78 -9.38 -4.15
C PRO A 146 -34.26 -9.25 -4.30
N GLY A 147 -33.79 -9.10 -5.53
CA GLY A 147 -32.36 -9.08 -5.90
C GLY A 147 -32.04 -10.04 -7.02
N THR A 148 -30.75 -10.34 -7.18
CA THR A 148 -30.28 -11.24 -8.25
C THR A 148 -29.33 -12.29 -7.69
N ARG A 149 -29.41 -13.51 -8.24
CA ARG A 149 -28.46 -14.59 -8.00
C ARG A 149 -27.93 -15.08 -9.35
N VAL A 150 -26.62 -15.00 -9.51
CA VAL A 150 -25.93 -15.54 -10.68
C VAL A 150 -25.04 -16.68 -10.23
N ARG A 151 -25.26 -17.87 -10.80
CA ARG A 151 -24.51 -19.09 -10.53
C ARG A 151 -23.81 -19.54 -11.80
N VAL A 152 -22.50 -19.68 -11.75
CA VAL A 152 -21.60 -20.07 -12.83
C VAL A 152 -20.92 -21.36 -12.44
N GLU A 153 -21.14 -22.45 -13.18
CA GLU A 153 -20.60 -23.77 -12.92
C GLU A 153 -19.77 -24.26 -14.10
N GLY A 154 -18.69 -24.99 -13.83
CA GLY A 154 -17.85 -25.61 -14.84
C GLY A 154 -17.22 -24.63 -15.82
N LEU A 155 -16.65 -23.55 -15.32
CA LEU A 155 -16.00 -22.53 -16.15
C LEU A 155 -14.93 -23.17 -17.05
N PHE A 156 -15.04 -22.94 -18.37
CA PHE A 156 -14.19 -23.51 -19.43
C PHE A 156 -14.26 -25.06 -19.56
N GLU A 157 -15.27 -25.73 -19.04
CA GLU A 157 -15.40 -27.18 -19.14
C GLU A 157 -15.39 -27.64 -20.60
N LYS A 158 -16.11 -26.94 -21.50
CA LYS A 158 -16.14 -27.20 -22.95
C LYS A 158 -15.07 -26.43 -23.75
N VAL A 159 -14.10 -25.80 -23.09
CA VAL A 159 -12.99 -25.03 -23.71
C VAL A 159 -11.66 -25.54 -23.19
N PRO A 160 -11.23 -26.77 -23.54
CA PRO A 160 -10.05 -27.40 -22.94
C PRO A 160 -8.73 -26.62 -23.13
N ALA A 161 -8.61 -25.86 -24.23
CA ALA A 161 -7.46 -25.00 -24.48
C ALA A 161 -7.29 -23.95 -23.37
N ARG A 162 -8.38 -23.31 -22.91
CA ARG A 162 -8.35 -22.32 -21.83
C ARG A 162 -8.24 -22.94 -20.45
N ARG A 163 -8.92 -24.07 -20.23
CA ARG A 163 -8.85 -24.78 -18.95
C ARG A 163 -7.42 -25.15 -18.59
N LYS A 164 -6.54 -25.44 -19.57
CA LYS A 164 -5.12 -25.72 -19.37
C LYS A 164 -4.30 -24.51 -18.87
N PHE A 165 -4.77 -23.29 -19.12
CA PHE A 165 -4.11 -22.06 -18.64
C PHE A 165 -4.55 -21.63 -17.25
N LEU A 166 -5.59 -22.23 -16.68
CA LEU A 166 -5.96 -21.98 -15.29
C LEU A 166 -4.86 -22.48 -14.36
N ARG A 167 -4.62 -21.69 -13.32
CA ARG A 167 -3.66 -22.03 -12.27
C ARG A 167 -4.27 -23.06 -11.31
N SER A 168 -3.51 -23.42 -10.26
CA SER A 168 -4.05 -24.31 -9.22
C SER A 168 -5.29 -23.68 -8.55
N PRO A 169 -6.25 -24.48 -8.04
CA PRO A 169 -7.43 -23.97 -7.31
C PRO A 169 -7.07 -22.99 -6.18
N ARG A 170 -5.92 -23.22 -5.51
CA ARG A 170 -5.43 -22.32 -4.48
C ARG A 170 -5.03 -20.95 -5.04
N ALA A 171 -4.39 -20.91 -6.20
CA ALA A 171 -3.97 -19.66 -6.84
C ALA A 171 -5.15 -18.90 -7.46
N GLU A 172 -6.14 -19.62 -8.01
CA GLU A 172 -7.39 -19.01 -8.51
C GLU A 172 -8.22 -18.44 -7.37
N TYR A 173 -8.32 -19.16 -6.24
CA TYR A 173 -8.97 -18.63 -5.04
C TYR A 173 -8.30 -17.37 -4.51
N ALA A 174 -6.97 -17.32 -4.46
CA ALA A 174 -6.24 -16.13 -4.01
C ALA A 174 -6.53 -14.91 -4.89
N ALA A 175 -6.67 -15.11 -6.21
CA ALA A 175 -7.07 -14.06 -7.14
C ALA A 175 -8.52 -13.60 -6.92
N CYS A 176 -9.45 -14.54 -6.68
CA CYS A 176 -10.84 -14.21 -6.34
C CYS A 176 -10.92 -13.42 -5.03
N LEU A 177 -10.19 -13.83 -4.01
CA LEU A 177 -10.14 -13.15 -2.71
C LEU A 177 -9.58 -11.70 -2.85
N ASP A 178 -8.55 -11.48 -3.68
CA ASP A 178 -8.02 -10.14 -3.98
C ASP A 178 -9.09 -9.23 -4.60
N ILE A 179 -9.88 -9.75 -5.55
CA ILE A 179 -11.01 -9.01 -6.14
C ILE A 179 -12.06 -8.64 -5.10
N VAL A 180 -12.48 -9.60 -4.27
CA VAL A 180 -13.48 -9.35 -3.21
C VAL A 180 -12.97 -8.28 -2.25
N LYS A 181 -11.72 -8.38 -1.78
CA LYS A 181 -11.12 -7.38 -0.88
C LYS A 181 -11.09 -5.99 -1.51
N ARG A 182 -10.69 -5.88 -2.78
CA ARG A 182 -10.65 -4.59 -3.50
C ARG A 182 -12.02 -3.97 -3.65
N LEU A 183 -13.02 -4.73 -4.09
CA LEU A 183 -14.38 -4.21 -4.25
C LEU A 183 -15.05 -3.88 -2.90
N ALA A 184 -14.79 -4.68 -1.86
CA ALA A 184 -15.26 -4.39 -0.52
C ALA A 184 -14.61 -3.14 0.11
N MET A 185 -13.34 -2.84 -0.21
CA MET A 185 -12.71 -1.57 0.17
C MET A 185 -13.28 -0.38 -0.61
N ALA A 186 -13.56 -0.56 -1.91
CA ALA A 186 -14.13 0.48 -2.75
C ALA A 186 -15.58 0.85 -2.34
N ARG A 187 -16.32 -0.09 -1.76
CA ARG A 187 -17.72 0.05 -1.33
C ARG A 187 -17.86 -0.41 0.13
N SER A 188 -17.36 0.41 1.02
CA SER A 188 -17.42 0.16 2.46
C SER A 188 -18.84 0.22 3.05
N ASP A 189 -19.75 0.86 2.35
CA ASP A 189 -21.18 0.96 2.63
C ASP A 189 -21.96 -0.34 2.38
N VAL A 190 -21.37 -1.32 1.69
CA VAL A 190 -21.99 -2.61 1.31
C VAL A 190 -21.46 -3.74 2.20
N ALA A 191 -22.36 -4.64 2.63
CA ALA A 191 -21.97 -5.86 3.32
C ALA A 191 -21.46 -6.91 2.33
N PHE A 192 -20.35 -7.59 2.66
CA PHE A 192 -19.79 -8.67 1.86
C PHE A 192 -19.62 -9.94 2.68
N THR A 193 -20.04 -11.05 2.14
CA THR A 193 -19.73 -12.39 2.68
C THR A 193 -19.09 -13.26 1.61
N LEU A 194 -18.06 -14.02 2.00
CA LEU A 194 -17.41 -14.98 1.11
C LEU A 194 -17.36 -16.34 1.78
N GLU A 195 -17.90 -17.34 1.08
CA GLU A 195 -17.80 -18.75 1.44
C GLU A 195 -16.89 -19.48 0.44
N ARG A 196 -15.98 -20.30 0.96
CA ARG A 196 -15.11 -21.18 0.18
C ARG A 196 -15.38 -22.61 0.57
N ASP A 197 -15.75 -23.45 -0.40
CA ASP A 197 -15.99 -24.89 -0.20
C ASP A 197 -16.92 -25.16 1.02
N GLY A 198 -18.01 -24.35 1.14
CA GLY A 198 -18.99 -24.41 2.23
C GLY A 198 -18.57 -23.79 3.56
N ARG A 199 -17.37 -23.19 3.66
CA ARG A 199 -16.91 -22.51 4.87
C ARG A 199 -16.85 -21.00 4.67
N ARG A 200 -17.41 -20.23 5.61
CA ARG A 200 -17.32 -18.76 5.58
C ARG A 200 -15.90 -18.34 5.92
N VAL A 201 -15.27 -17.55 5.04
CA VAL A 201 -13.90 -17.06 5.15
C VAL A 201 -13.80 -15.55 5.27
N LEU A 202 -14.86 -14.81 4.89
CA LEU A 202 -14.94 -13.36 5.03
C LEU A 202 -16.38 -12.97 5.37
N SER A 203 -16.53 -12.01 6.29
CA SER A 203 -17.84 -11.42 6.66
C SER A 203 -17.62 -9.97 7.07
N LEU A 204 -17.92 -9.04 6.17
CA LEU A 204 -17.73 -7.60 6.33
C LEU A 204 -19.10 -6.93 6.41
N GLN A 205 -19.35 -6.17 7.47
CA GLN A 205 -20.57 -5.38 7.63
C GLN A 205 -20.36 -3.97 7.07
N PRO A 206 -21.40 -3.22 6.71
CA PRO A 206 -21.26 -1.81 6.34
C PRO A 206 -20.49 -1.04 7.41
N ALA A 207 -19.49 -0.26 6.98
CA ALA A 207 -18.59 0.46 7.87
C ALA A 207 -18.08 1.75 7.21
N SER A 208 -17.41 2.61 7.97
CA SER A 208 -16.65 3.71 7.37
C SER A 208 -15.50 3.18 6.52
N ALA A 209 -15.06 3.94 5.52
CA ALA A 209 -13.95 3.52 4.66
C ALA A 209 -12.67 3.18 5.45
N PRO A 210 -12.25 3.96 6.48
CA PRO A 210 -11.12 3.61 7.33
C PRO A 210 -11.30 2.29 8.08
N ALA A 211 -12.46 2.07 8.70
CA ALA A 211 -12.75 0.85 9.44
C ALA A 211 -12.72 -0.39 8.51
N ARG A 212 -13.29 -0.28 7.31
CA ARG A 212 -13.27 -1.33 6.29
C ARG A 212 -11.84 -1.68 5.85
N VAL A 213 -11.00 -0.66 5.65
CA VAL A 213 -9.58 -0.86 5.29
C VAL A 213 -8.83 -1.56 6.41
N ALA A 214 -9.02 -1.14 7.67
CA ALA A 214 -8.40 -1.76 8.85
C ALA A 214 -8.82 -3.24 8.99
N GLU A 215 -10.12 -3.54 8.81
CA GLU A 215 -10.65 -4.91 8.88
C GLU A 215 -10.05 -5.84 7.80
N ILE A 216 -9.79 -5.32 6.60
CA ILE A 216 -9.26 -6.12 5.48
C ILE A 216 -7.73 -6.25 5.53
N LEU A 217 -7.00 -5.19 5.90
CA LEU A 217 -5.54 -5.17 5.84
C LEU A 217 -4.85 -5.84 7.02
N SER A 218 -5.20 -5.58 8.21
CA SER A 218 -4.90 -6.26 9.48
C SER A 218 -4.93 -5.26 10.65
N HIS A 219 -5.20 -5.76 11.86
CA HIS A 219 -5.12 -4.95 13.09
C HIS A 219 -3.71 -4.42 13.41
N GLU A 220 -2.67 -4.94 12.75
CA GLU A 220 -1.30 -4.43 12.90
C GLU A 220 -1.14 -3.02 12.30
N LEU A 221 -1.96 -2.66 11.30
CA LEU A 221 -1.99 -1.31 10.74
C LEU A 221 -2.56 -0.26 11.70
N ASP A 222 -3.30 -0.65 12.72
CA ASP A 222 -3.75 0.27 13.78
C ASP A 222 -2.56 0.87 14.54
N ARG A 223 -1.45 0.13 14.64
CA ARG A 223 -0.21 0.57 15.32
C ARG A 223 0.86 1.11 14.36
N HIS A 224 0.86 0.64 13.12
CA HIS A 224 1.91 0.90 12.14
C HIS A 224 1.41 1.63 10.90
N GLY A 225 0.17 2.12 10.91
CA GLY A 225 -0.44 2.88 9.82
C GLY A 225 -0.28 4.38 9.98
N ILE A 226 -0.13 5.07 8.85
CA ILE A 226 -0.13 6.53 8.74
C ILE A 226 -1.34 6.89 7.86
N GLY A 227 -2.26 7.70 8.39
CA GLY A 227 -3.37 8.24 7.61
C GLY A 227 -2.87 9.26 6.58
N ILE A 228 -3.44 9.21 5.38
CA ILE A 228 -3.17 10.15 4.30
C ILE A 228 -4.44 10.91 4.01
N ASP A 229 -4.34 12.24 4.01
CA ASP A 229 -5.39 13.15 3.56
C ASP A 229 -4.72 14.41 3.00
N CYS A 230 -4.64 14.50 1.67
CA CYS A 230 -4.05 15.65 1.01
C CYS A 230 -4.74 15.94 -0.32
N ALA A 231 -4.81 17.22 -0.67
CA ALA A 231 -5.39 17.69 -1.91
C ALA A 231 -4.50 18.73 -2.58
N ARG A 232 -4.49 18.74 -3.91
CA ARG A 232 -3.75 19.71 -4.71
C ARG A 232 -4.34 19.81 -6.12
N ASP A 233 -4.56 21.02 -6.62
CA ASP A 233 -4.99 21.31 -8.00
C ASP A 233 -6.23 20.51 -8.43
N GLY A 234 -7.23 20.35 -7.55
CA GLY A 234 -8.45 19.59 -7.80
C GLY A 234 -8.30 18.07 -7.66
N LEU A 235 -7.10 17.57 -7.40
CA LEU A 235 -6.84 16.16 -7.09
C LEU A 235 -6.88 15.96 -5.57
N GLY A 236 -7.47 14.85 -5.12
CA GLY A 236 -7.51 14.44 -3.70
C GLY A 236 -6.87 13.06 -3.51
N LEU A 237 -6.12 12.88 -2.44
CA LEU A 237 -5.55 11.58 -2.07
C LEU A 237 -5.85 11.32 -0.61
N THR A 238 -6.59 10.24 -0.34
CA THR A 238 -6.89 9.77 1.01
C THR A 238 -6.47 8.32 1.18
N GLY A 239 -6.34 7.85 2.41
CA GLY A 239 -6.04 6.46 2.65
C GLY A 239 -5.12 6.20 3.82
N VAL A 240 -4.48 5.04 3.82
CA VAL A 240 -3.50 4.62 4.82
C VAL A 240 -2.29 3.98 4.15
N ILE A 241 -1.13 4.27 4.70
CA ILE A 241 0.14 3.62 4.33
C ILE A 241 0.82 3.10 5.59
N SER A 242 1.64 2.06 5.46
CA SER A 242 2.40 1.53 6.60
C SER A 242 3.62 2.39 6.92
N LEU A 243 4.02 2.41 8.19
CA LEU A 243 5.38 2.83 8.56
C LEU A 243 6.41 1.99 7.78
N PRO A 244 7.57 2.57 7.41
CA PRO A 244 8.62 1.82 6.70
C PRO A 244 9.12 0.59 7.45
N THR A 245 9.04 0.57 8.77
CA THR A 245 9.36 -0.60 9.61
C THR A 245 8.38 -1.76 9.42
N PHE A 246 7.15 -1.48 8.94
CA PHE A 246 6.13 -2.48 8.64
C PHE A 246 5.97 -2.66 7.13
N ASN A 247 6.76 -3.54 6.56
CA ASN A 247 6.80 -3.81 5.12
C ASN A 247 6.67 -5.31 4.82
N ARG A 248 6.42 -5.66 3.55
CA ARG A 248 6.22 -7.05 3.09
C ARG A 248 7.21 -7.41 1.98
N GLY A 249 7.53 -8.69 1.83
CA GLY A 249 8.37 -9.19 0.72
C GLY A 249 7.63 -9.29 -0.61
N MET A 250 6.30 -9.14 -0.64
CA MET A 250 5.49 -9.14 -1.85
C MET A 250 4.57 -7.92 -1.88
N ALA A 251 4.28 -7.41 -3.08
CA ALA A 251 3.40 -6.25 -3.31
C ALA A 251 1.90 -6.63 -3.32
N ASP A 252 1.50 -7.65 -2.58
CA ASP A 252 0.13 -8.19 -2.55
C ASP A 252 -0.83 -7.38 -1.68
N GLN A 253 -0.29 -6.50 -0.82
CA GLN A 253 -1.08 -5.63 0.06
C GLN A 253 -1.02 -4.15 -0.36
N GLN A 254 -1.01 -3.90 -1.66
CA GLN A 254 -1.12 -2.57 -2.24
C GLN A 254 -2.47 -2.42 -2.95
N PHE A 255 -3.36 -1.65 -2.34
CA PHE A 255 -4.72 -1.40 -2.81
C PHE A 255 -4.81 0.04 -3.27
N LEU A 256 -4.95 0.23 -4.58
CA LEU A 256 -4.99 1.55 -5.20
C LEU A 256 -6.34 1.74 -5.88
N PHE A 257 -6.93 2.91 -5.68
CA PHE A 257 -8.26 3.24 -6.19
C PHE A 257 -8.24 4.60 -6.88
N VAL A 258 -8.97 4.73 -7.97
CA VAL A 258 -9.24 5.99 -8.68
C VAL A 258 -10.75 6.15 -8.79
N ASN A 259 -11.32 7.21 -8.19
CA ASN A 259 -12.75 7.46 -8.14
C ASN A 259 -13.56 6.21 -7.70
N ALA A 260 -13.16 5.60 -6.57
CA ALA A 260 -13.71 4.37 -6.00
C ALA A 260 -13.54 3.10 -6.87
N ARG A 261 -12.83 3.18 -7.99
CA ARG A 261 -12.52 2.02 -8.86
C ARG A 261 -11.16 1.42 -8.49
N PRO A 262 -11.07 0.13 -8.17
CA PRO A 262 -9.78 -0.52 -7.92
C PRO A 262 -8.95 -0.61 -9.20
N VAL A 263 -7.69 -0.18 -9.13
CA VAL A 263 -6.76 -0.15 -10.26
C VAL A 263 -5.43 -0.82 -9.93
N LYS A 264 -4.73 -1.31 -10.96
CA LYS A 264 -3.35 -1.83 -10.90
C LYS A 264 -2.47 -1.04 -11.88
N ASP A 265 -2.52 0.27 -11.76
CA ASP A 265 -1.85 1.20 -12.65
C ASP A 265 -0.36 1.33 -12.31
N ARG A 266 0.50 1.31 -13.34
CA ARG A 266 1.97 1.36 -13.18
C ARG A 266 2.46 2.69 -12.63
N LEU A 267 1.82 3.79 -12.98
CA LEU A 267 2.18 5.12 -12.49
C LEU A 267 1.93 5.21 -10.98
N LEU A 268 0.76 4.75 -10.53
CA LEU A 268 0.39 4.80 -9.10
C LEU A 268 1.30 3.89 -8.26
N VAL A 269 1.56 2.66 -8.72
CA VAL A 269 2.50 1.73 -8.06
C VAL A 269 3.91 2.32 -8.03
N GLY A 270 4.35 2.92 -9.14
CA GLY A 270 5.65 3.59 -9.25
C GLY A 270 5.75 4.81 -8.33
N ALA A 271 4.68 5.61 -8.20
CA ALA A 271 4.63 6.76 -7.29
C ALA A 271 4.69 6.33 -5.82
N LEU A 272 3.91 5.29 -5.44
CA LEU A 272 3.98 4.70 -4.10
C LEU A 272 5.40 4.22 -3.78
N ARG A 273 6.03 3.48 -4.70
CA ARG A 273 7.41 3.00 -4.54
C ARG A 273 8.42 4.16 -4.44
N ALA A 274 8.24 5.22 -5.23
CA ALA A 274 9.10 6.39 -5.19
C ALA A 274 9.02 7.16 -3.86
N ALA A 275 7.85 7.18 -3.21
CA ALA A 275 7.71 7.78 -1.90
C ALA A 275 8.50 7.04 -0.81
N TYR A 276 8.63 5.70 -0.93
CA TYR A 276 9.34 4.85 0.02
C TYR A 276 10.78 4.52 -0.36
N ARG A 277 11.29 5.05 -1.47
CA ARG A 277 12.56 4.65 -2.07
C ARG A 277 13.73 4.59 -1.07
N ASP A 278 13.84 5.60 -0.18
CA ASP A 278 14.94 5.76 0.77
C ASP A 278 14.60 5.21 2.17
N LEU A 279 13.46 4.54 2.32
CA LEU A 279 12.91 4.14 3.61
C LEU A 279 12.76 2.63 3.76
N ILE A 280 12.71 1.88 2.65
CA ILE A 280 12.61 0.41 2.65
C ILE A 280 13.57 -0.18 1.61
N ALA A 281 14.03 -1.41 1.87
CA ALA A 281 14.89 -2.15 0.94
C ALA A 281 14.19 -2.39 -0.42
N ARG A 282 14.97 -2.52 -1.50
CA ARG A 282 14.46 -2.63 -2.89
C ARG A 282 13.51 -3.82 -3.12
N ASP A 283 13.70 -4.90 -2.39
CA ASP A 283 12.90 -6.13 -2.42
C ASP A 283 11.70 -6.11 -1.45
N ARG A 284 11.47 -4.99 -0.78
CA ARG A 284 10.37 -4.82 0.19
C ARG A 284 9.31 -3.86 -0.32
N HIS A 285 8.10 -4.07 0.14
CA HIS A 285 6.93 -3.31 -0.30
C HIS A 285 6.14 -2.78 0.89
N PRO A 286 5.68 -1.50 0.86
CA PRO A 286 4.79 -0.98 1.88
C PRO A 286 3.41 -1.62 1.75
N VAL A 287 2.70 -1.70 2.86
CA VAL A 287 1.25 -1.97 2.88
C VAL A 287 0.53 -0.64 2.67
N ALA A 288 -0.41 -0.60 1.75
CA ALA A 288 -1.10 0.65 1.42
C ALA A 288 -2.53 0.40 0.92
N ALA A 289 -3.44 1.29 1.32
CA ALA A 289 -4.75 1.47 0.68
C ALA A 289 -4.91 2.96 0.39
N LEU A 290 -4.84 3.34 -0.88
CA LEU A 290 -4.87 4.73 -1.33
C LEU A 290 -6.05 4.98 -2.28
N PHE A 291 -6.80 6.03 -2.01
CA PHE A 291 -7.97 6.46 -2.77
C PHE A 291 -7.65 7.81 -3.40
N LEU A 292 -7.41 7.79 -4.70
CA LEU A 292 -7.17 8.98 -5.52
C LEU A 292 -8.50 9.48 -6.09
N HIS A 293 -8.82 10.72 -5.82
CA HIS A 293 -9.95 11.43 -6.41
C HIS A 293 -9.44 12.34 -7.54
N VAL A 294 -10.03 12.19 -8.72
CA VAL A 294 -9.67 12.93 -9.95
C VAL A 294 -10.95 13.42 -10.61
N PRO A 295 -11.04 14.67 -11.08
CA PRO A 295 -12.15 15.11 -11.92
C PRO A 295 -12.40 14.14 -13.09
N LEU A 296 -13.67 13.84 -13.39
CA LEU A 296 -14.02 12.83 -14.40
C LEU A 296 -13.46 13.15 -15.79
N GLU A 297 -13.34 14.44 -16.13
CA GLU A 297 -12.77 14.94 -17.38
C GLU A 297 -11.24 14.78 -17.49
N ASP A 298 -10.54 14.50 -16.38
CA ASP A 298 -9.08 14.37 -16.33
C ASP A 298 -8.60 12.92 -16.26
N VAL A 299 -9.53 11.94 -16.29
CA VAL A 299 -9.18 10.52 -16.26
C VAL A 299 -9.99 9.70 -17.25
N ASP A 300 -9.28 8.94 -18.11
CA ASP A 300 -9.89 7.93 -18.97
C ASP A 300 -9.75 6.54 -18.33
N VAL A 301 -10.87 5.91 -18.03
CA VAL A 301 -10.96 4.56 -17.42
C VAL A 301 -11.19 3.46 -18.46
N ASN A 302 -11.38 3.80 -19.73
CA ASN A 302 -11.65 2.86 -20.81
C ASN A 302 -10.39 2.44 -21.59
N VAL A 303 -9.29 2.22 -20.91
CA VAL A 303 -7.98 1.92 -21.51
C VAL A 303 -7.75 0.43 -21.71
N HIS A 304 -8.23 -0.40 -20.78
CA HIS A 304 -7.99 -1.86 -20.76
C HIS A 304 -9.31 -2.62 -20.59
N PRO A 305 -9.51 -3.77 -21.25
CA PRO A 305 -10.75 -4.57 -21.11
C PRO A 305 -11.14 -4.86 -19.66
N ALA A 306 -10.18 -5.22 -18.81
CA ALA A 306 -10.39 -5.45 -17.39
C ALA A 306 -10.51 -4.17 -16.54
N LYS A 307 -10.38 -2.98 -17.15
CA LYS A 307 -10.48 -1.66 -16.50
C LYS A 307 -9.56 -1.50 -15.28
N THR A 308 -8.42 -2.18 -15.31
CA THR A 308 -7.42 -2.14 -14.23
C THR A 308 -6.38 -1.04 -14.40
N GLU A 309 -6.26 -0.47 -15.59
CA GLU A 309 -5.37 0.64 -15.93
C GLU A 309 -6.20 1.86 -16.29
N VAL A 310 -5.69 3.03 -16.00
CA VAL A 310 -6.32 4.33 -16.30
C VAL A 310 -5.32 5.25 -16.99
N ARG A 311 -5.81 6.23 -17.73
CA ARG A 311 -4.97 7.30 -18.28
C ARG A 311 -5.36 8.61 -17.67
N PHE A 312 -4.39 9.32 -17.12
CA PHE A 312 -4.57 10.65 -16.57
C PHE A 312 -4.22 11.70 -17.63
N ARG A 313 -4.96 12.79 -17.65
CA ARG A 313 -4.65 13.94 -18.50
C ARG A 313 -3.29 14.55 -18.12
N ASP A 314 -3.02 14.68 -16.82
CA ASP A 314 -1.71 15.08 -16.29
C ASP A 314 -1.13 14.00 -15.35
N PRO A 315 -0.35 13.05 -15.88
CA PRO A 315 0.32 12.02 -15.08
C PRO A 315 1.34 12.61 -14.10
N SER A 316 1.93 13.78 -14.41
CA SER A 316 2.97 14.40 -13.57
C SER A 316 2.36 15.01 -12.31
N ALA A 317 1.21 15.69 -12.43
CA ALA A 317 0.47 16.22 -11.30
C ALA A 317 0.02 15.10 -10.34
N VAL A 318 -0.54 14.00 -10.88
CA VAL A 318 -0.93 12.81 -10.07
C VAL A 318 0.27 12.21 -9.35
N ARG A 319 1.39 11.99 -10.06
CA ARG A 319 2.62 11.48 -9.45
C ARG A 319 3.15 12.43 -8.37
N GLY A 320 3.15 13.74 -8.64
CA GLY A 320 3.61 14.77 -7.71
C GLY A 320 2.79 14.80 -6.42
N LEU A 321 1.45 14.71 -6.53
CA LEU A 321 0.54 14.63 -5.38
C LEU A 321 0.85 13.38 -4.52
N ILE A 322 0.94 12.20 -5.14
CA ILE A 322 1.17 10.95 -4.41
C ILE A 322 2.55 10.98 -3.74
N VAL A 323 3.62 11.24 -4.48
CA VAL A 323 4.98 11.23 -3.91
C VAL A 323 5.14 12.30 -2.84
N GLY A 324 4.67 13.52 -3.09
CA GLY A 324 4.75 14.64 -2.14
C GLY A 324 3.92 14.40 -0.89
N GLY A 325 2.66 14.00 -1.03
CA GLY A 325 1.75 13.75 0.08
C GLY A 325 2.23 12.59 0.97
N LEU A 326 2.67 11.48 0.37
CA LEU A 326 3.18 10.34 1.13
C LEU A 326 4.50 10.65 1.84
N ARG A 327 5.44 11.37 1.19
CA ARG A 327 6.71 11.78 1.83
C ARG A 327 6.45 12.71 3.01
N HIS A 328 5.57 13.69 2.85
CA HIS A 328 5.20 14.59 3.95
C HIS A 328 4.64 13.83 5.15
N ALA A 329 3.71 12.90 4.93
CA ALA A 329 3.13 12.08 5.99
C ALA A 329 4.17 11.15 6.66
N LEU A 330 5.09 10.58 5.88
CA LEU A 330 6.19 9.75 6.38
C LEU A 330 7.17 10.56 7.22
N ASP A 331 7.48 11.81 6.82
CA ASP A 331 8.34 12.71 7.55
C ASP A 331 7.72 13.15 8.89
N GLU A 332 6.45 13.53 8.89
CA GLU A 332 5.71 13.83 10.12
C GLU A 332 5.66 12.65 11.09
N ALA A 333 5.43 11.44 10.58
CA ALA A 333 5.42 10.23 11.39
C ALA A 333 6.83 9.92 11.96
N GLY A 334 7.89 10.15 11.18
CA GLY A 334 9.28 10.05 11.62
C GLY A 334 9.62 11.03 12.73
N HIS A 335 9.09 12.24 12.69
CA HIS A 335 9.24 13.23 13.77
C HIS A 335 8.45 12.87 15.02
N ARG A 336 7.25 12.28 14.87
CA ARG A 336 6.44 11.83 16.02
C ARG A 336 7.08 10.66 16.76
N SER A 337 7.74 9.75 16.08
CA SER A 337 8.48 8.64 16.75
C SER A 337 9.69 9.16 17.54
N ALA A 338 10.25 10.31 17.20
CA ALA A 338 11.31 10.95 17.97
C ALA A 338 10.80 11.80 19.14
N ALA A 339 9.53 12.26 19.11
CA ALA A 339 9.02 13.25 20.06
C ALA A 339 7.95 12.74 21.05
N HIS A 340 7.24 11.63 20.79
CA HIS A 340 6.10 11.25 21.65
C HIS A 340 5.86 9.75 21.73
N ASP A 341 6.03 9.23 22.93
CA ASP A 341 5.28 8.11 23.46
C ASP A 341 4.22 8.67 24.42
N GLN A 342 3.12 9.19 23.88
CA GLN A 342 1.88 9.35 24.63
C GLN A 342 0.84 8.49 23.93
N ALA A 343 0.31 7.53 24.69
CA ALA A 343 -0.82 6.65 24.44
C ALA A 343 -1.34 6.74 23.00
N ALA A 344 -1.03 5.74 22.18
CA ALA A 344 -1.62 5.60 20.87
C ALA A 344 -3.15 5.62 21.02
N ALA A 345 -3.73 6.81 20.92
CA ALA A 345 -5.12 6.91 20.55
C ALA A 345 -5.25 6.17 19.21
N PRO A 346 -6.28 5.33 19.03
CA PRO A 346 -6.52 4.72 17.73
C PRO A 346 -6.45 5.85 16.70
N VAL A 347 -5.75 5.60 15.58
CA VAL A 347 -5.64 6.56 14.49
C VAL A 347 -7.06 6.80 13.99
N MET A 348 -7.74 7.74 14.62
CA MET A 348 -8.98 8.31 14.13
C MET A 348 -8.56 9.19 12.96
N TRP A 349 -8.94 8.78 11.77
CA TRP A 349 -8.84 9.61 10.59
C TRP A 349 -9.72 10.83 10.83
N THR A 350 -9.13 11.91 11.27
CA THR A 350 -9.82 13.18 11.40
C THR A 350 -9.95 13.74 10.00
N THR A 351 -11.16 13.68 9.44
CA THR A 351 -11.52 14.55 8.33
C THR A 351 -11.41 15.98 8.83
N SER A 352 -10.39 16.69 8.33
CA SER A 352 -10.33 18.15 8.53
C SER A 352 -11.57 18.75 7.86
N GLU A 353 -12.39 19.42 8.64
CA GLU A 353 -13.51 20.20 8.12
C GLU A 353 -12.99 21.35 7.27
N THR A 354 -12.75 21.10 6.00
CA THR A 354 -12.52 22.15 5.01
C THR A 354 -13.34 21.83 3.78
N GLN A 355 -14.52 22.42 3.73
CA GLN A 355 -15.52 22.45 2.65
C GLN A 355 -16.05 21.07 2.16
N PRO A 356 -17.38 20.94 2.03
CA PRO A 356 -17.98 19.69 1.61
C PRO A 356 -17.67 19.44 0.14
N HIS A 357 -16.68 18.60 -0.13
CA HIS A 357 -16.67 17.86 -1.37
C HIS A 357 -17.90 16.95 -1.37
N PRO A 358 -18.60 16.76 -2.49
CA PRO A 358 -19.75 15.88 -2.52
C PRO A 358 -19.27 14.49 -2.07
N ALA A 359 -19.58 14.15 -0.82
CA ALA A 359 -19.31 12.84 -0.28
C ALA A 359 -20.06 11.82 -1.13
N PHE A 360 -19.35 10.91 -1.74
CA PHE A 360 -19.92 9.76 -2.43
C PHE A 360 -20.60 8.79 -1.43
N PHE A 361 -20.62 9.16 -0.14
CA PHE A 361 -21.22 8.40 0.94
C PHE A 361 -22.16 9.30 1.75
N PRO A 362 -23.45 8.98 1.90
CA PRO A 362 -24.35 9.70 2.77
C PRO A 362 -23.92 9.52 4.24
N ALA A 363 -23.71 10.63 4.94
CA ALA A 363 -23.47 10.64 6.38
C ALA A 363 -24.74 10.18 7.11
N GLY A 364 -24.72 8.99 7.68
CA GLY A 364 -25.70 8.50 8.63
C GLY A 364 -25.19 8.71 10.05
N GLU A 365 -25.90 9.49 10.83
CA GLU A 365 -25.67 9.69 12.27
C GLU A 365 -25.77 8.35 13.02
N VAL A 366 -24.71 7.96 13.72
CA VAL A 366 -24.76 6.85 14.68
C VAL A 366 -24.63 7.43 16.08
N GLN A 367 -25.74 7.40 16.82
CA GLN A 367 -25.79 7.69 18.25
C GLN A 367 -24.98 6.68 19.05
N GLY A 368 -24.25 7.19 20.04
CA GLY A 368 -23.30 6.45 20.84
C GLY A 368 -23.89 5.35 21.72
N TRP A 369 -23.09 4.32 21.91
CA TRP A 369 -23.24 3.35 22.98
C TRP A 369 -21.93 3.27 23.77
N ALA A 370 -21.99 3.70 25.03
CA ALA A 370 -20.95 3.51 26.03
C ALA A 370 -21.34 2.32 26.93
N PRO A 371 -20.48 1.35 27.21
CA PRO A 371 -20.70 0.45 28.33
C PRO A 371 -20.05 1.00 29.58
N ALA A 372 -20.89 1.20 30.61
CA ALA A 372 -20.48 1.49 31.96
C ALA A 372 -19.97 0.22 32.65
N PHE A 373 -18.75 0.27 33.19
CA PHE A 373 -18.36 -0.57 34.33
C PHE A 373 -17.65 0.31 35.36
N ALA A 374 -18.35 0.54 36.47
CA ALA A 374 -17.81 1.12 37.68
C ALA A 374 -17.74 0.05 38.79
N GLY A 375 -16.69 0.15 39.59
CA GLY A 375 -16.56 -0.46 40.93
C GLY A 375 -15.79 -1.77 40.92
N VAL A 376 -14.79 -1.93 41.70
CA VAL A 376 -14.63 -1.90 43.16
C VAL A 376 -13.14 -1.85 43.47
N ALA A 377 -12.76 -0.93 44.33
CA ALA A 377 -11.44 -0.92 44.98
C ALA A 377 -11.52 -1.76 46.27
N GLU A 378 -10.59 -2.66 46.44
CA GLU A 378 -10.27 -3.23 47.76
C GLU A 378 -8.79 -3.10 48.07
N ASP A 379 -8.54 -2.40 49.17
CA ASP A 379 -7.27 -2.24 49.87
C ASP A 379 -6.68 -3.59 50.30
N ILE A 380 -5.44 -3.87 49.91
CA ILE A 380 -4.57 -4.78 50.63
C ILE A 380 -3.23 -4.11 50.85
N ARG A 381 -3.06 -3.57 52.10
CA ARG A 381 -1.75 -3.23 52.67
C ARG A 381 -1.11 -4.49 53.18
N LEU A 382 0.06 -4.87 52.70
CA LEU A 382 1.00 -5.76 53.41
C LEU A 382 2.41 -5.61 52.80
N PHE A 383 3.35 -5.43 53.77
CA PHE A 383 4.82 -5.40 53.67
C PHE A 383 5.49 -4.03 53.54
N ASP A 384 5.59 -3.44 54.73
CA ASP A 384 6.54 -2.40 55.09
C ASP A 384 7.87 -3.06 55.55
N HIS A 385 8.85 -3.14 54.70
CA HIS A 385 10.28 -3.27 55.02
C HIS A 385 11.10 -2.76 53.81
N ALA A 386 11.32 -1.47 53.80
CA ALA A 386 12.31 -0.89 52.91
C ALA A 386 13.71 -0.97 53.53
N PRO A 387 14.74 -1.43 52.81
CA PRO A 387 16.11 -1.19 53.22
C PRO A 387 16.38 0.31 53.09
N ALA A 388 16.84 0.91 54.17
CA ALA A 388 17.20 2.30 54.23
C ALA A 388 18.46 2.62 53.37
N ALA A 389 18.27 2.90 52.11
CA ALA A 389 19.23 3.62 51.30
C ALA A 389 18.92 5.12 51.44
N ARG A 390 19.85 5.87 52.03
CA ARG A 390 19.76 7.35 52.07
C ARG A 390 19.55 7.90 50.67
N ALA A 391 18.36 8.44 50.42
CA ALA A 391 18.14 9.30 49.29
C ALA A 391 18.90 10.59 49.47
N GLU A 392 19.92 10.85 48.69
CA GLU A 392 20.47 12.16 48.49
C GLU A 392 19.43 13.06 47.83
N ALA A 393 19.43 14.33 48.29
CA ALA A 393 18.42 15.34 47.97
C ALA A 393 18.22 15.57 46.48
N ALA A 394 16.99 15.92 46.16
CA ALA A 394 16.44 16.25 44.86
C ALA A 394 17.39 17.03 43.98
N THR A 395 17.90 16.38 42.96
CA THR A 395 18.57 17.00 41.84
C THR A 395 17.49 17.67 40.97
N GLU A 396 17.82 18.83 40.43
CA GLU A 396 16.98 19.60 39.48
C GLU A 396 16.36 18.69 38.41
N PRO A 397 15.16 19.03 37.89
CA PRO A 397 14.51 18.18 36.89
C PRO A 397 15.46 18.01 35.71
N MET A 398 15.94 16.78 35.54
CA MET A 398 16.80 16.42 34.42
C MET A 398 16.06 16.71 33.11
N PRO A 399 16.72 17.31 32.12
CA PRO A 399 16.10 17.52 30.83
C PRO A 399 15.60 16.19 30.28
N ARG A 400 14.31 16.15 29.92
CA ARG A 400 13.66 14.95 29.37
C ARG A 400 14.18 14.71 27.96
N PHE A 401 14.88 13.61 27.79
CA PHE A 401 15.42 13.21 26.49
C PHE A 401 14.58 12.05 25.93
N PRO A 402 13.96 12.19 24.74
CA PRO A 402 13.13 11.17 24.13
C PRO A 402 13.82 9.81 23.96
N LEU A 403 15.09 9.78 23.56
CA LEU A 403 15.91 8.55 23.47
C LEU A 403 16.66 8.21 24.77
N GLY A 404 16.39 8.95 25.84
CA GLY A 404 16.95 8.69 27.16
C GLY A 404 18.44 9.08 27.30
N VAL A 405 19.09 8.54 28.33
CA VAL A 405 20.50 8.76 28.66
C VAL A 405 21.26 7.45 28.47
N ALA A 406 22.36 7.47 27.73
CA ALA A 406 23.19 6.31 27.50
C ALA A 406 23.74 5.73 28.80
N ARG A 407 23.54 4.43 29.03
CA ARG A 407 24.04 3.68 30.19
C ARG A 407 25.24 2.81 29.83
N GLY A 408 25.38 2.46 28.56
CA GLY A 408 26.51 1.66 28.10
C GLY A 408 26.35 1.19 26.67
N GLN A 409 27.32 0.41 26.22
CA GLN A 409 27.40 -0.16 24.88
C GLN A 409 27.52 -1.69 24.97
N VAL A 410 26.78 -2.39 24.12
CA VAL A 410 26.80 -3.86 24.03
C VAL A 410 27.39 -4.26 22.69
N ALA A 411 28.30 -5.25 22.70
CA ALA A 411 28.99 -5.79 21.53
C ALA A 411 29.68 -4.71 20.66
N ALA A 412 30.08 -3.58 21.26
CA ALA A 412 30.65 -2.43 20.55
C ALA A 412 29.81 -1.98 19.32
N THR A 413 28.51 -2.27 19.35
CA THR A 413 27.56 -2.03 18.24
C THR A 413 26.29 -1.34 18.71
N TYR A 414 25.75 -1.75 19.88
CA TYR A 414 24.47 -1.26 20.36
C TYR A 414 24.63 -0.36 21.58
N ILE A 415 24.10 0.86 21.50
CA ILE A 415 23.99 1.76 22.66
C ILE A 415 22.73 1.41 23.42
N VAL A 416 22.86 1.23 24.74
CA VAL A 416 21.75 1.02 25.66
C VAL A 416 21.52 2.31 26.42
N ALA A 417 20.32 2.88 26.31
CA ALA A 417 19.91 4.11 26.96
C ALA A 417 18.65 3.90 27.80
N GLU A 418 18.58 4.57 28.94
CA GLU A 418 17.43 4.59 29.84
C GLU A 418 16.59 5.83 29.55
N ALA A 419 15.36 5.63 29.10
CA ALA A 419 14.34 6.66 28.93
C ALA A 419 13.36 6.64 30.11
N GLU A 420 12.52 7.67 30.24
CA GLU A 420 11.57 7.82 31.35
C GLU A 420 10.59 6.64 31.46
N ASP A 421 10.25 6.00 30.35
CA ASP A 421 9.21 4.97 30.20
C ASP A 421 9.73 3.61 29.74
N GLY A 422 11.06 3.42 29.70
CA GLY A 422 11.65 2.14 29.32
C GLY A 422 13.12 2.20 28.90
N LEU A 423 13.52 1.13 28.21
CA LEU A 423 14.87 0.93 27.71
C LEU A 423 14.89 1.20 26.19
N VAL A 424 15.85 1.99 25.73
CA VAL A 424 16.11 2.26 24.30
C VAL A 424 17.40 1.57 23.90
N ILE A 425 17.38 0.81 22.82
CA ILE A 425 18.56 0.16 22.23
C ILE A 425 18.76 0.76 20.84
N VAL A 426 19.93 1.37 20.60
CA VAL A 426 20.28 2.05 19.36
C VAL A 426 21.40 1.29 18.65
N ASP A 427 21.22 0.99 17.36
CA ASP A 427 22.31 0.55 16.50
C ASP A 427 23.16 1.78 16.12
N GLN A 428 24.36 1.88 16.72
CA GLN A 428 25.24 3.04 16.53
C GLN A 428 25.68 3.22 15.08
N HIS A 429 25.88 2.12 14.34
CA HIS A 429 26.33 2.16 12.96
C HIS A 429 25.21 2.69 12.06
N ALA A 430 24.04 2.08 12.14
CA ALA A 430 22.86 2.48 11.38
C ALA A 430 22.42 3.93 11.69
N ALA A 431 22.49 4.33 12.96
CA ALA A 431 22.21 5.70 13.39
C ALA A 431 23.20 6.70 12.78
N HIS A 432 24.49 6.42 12.86
CA HIS A 432 25.53 7.30 12.34
C HIS A 432 25.46 7.45 10.82
N GLU A 433 25.26 6.36 10.07
CA GLU A 433 25.02 6.40 8.61
C GLU A 433 23.88 7.36 8.26
N ARG A 434 22.78 7.25 8.98
CA ARG A 434 21.63 8.11 8.74
C ARG A 434 21.92 9.58 9.04
N LEU A 435 22.60 9.88 10.12
CA LEU A 435 22.97 11.24 10.47
C LEU A 435 23.90 11.86 9.43
N VAL A 436 24.87 11.11 8.94
CA VAL A 436 25.78 11.57 7.87
C VAL A 436 24.99 11.87 6.59
N LEU A 437 24.08 10.99 6.17
CA LEU A 437 23.24 11.21 5.00
C LEU A 437 22.37 12.48 5.13
N GLU A 438 21.74 12.70 6.30
CA GLU A 438 20.91 13.88 6.50
C GLU A 438 21.73 15.18 6.58
N ARG A 439 22.97 15.13 7.10
CA ARG A 439 23.91 16.25 7.01
C ARG A 439 24.29 16.57 5.57
N MET A 440 24.56 15.54 4.75
CA MET A 440 24.85 15.73 3.32
C MET A 440 23.66 16.32 2.56
N ARG A 441 22.45 15.81 2.81
CA ARG A 441 21.21 16.32 2.20
C ARG A 441 20.96 17.79 2.55
N ARG A 442 21.16 18.14 3.80
CA ARG A 442 21.04 19.54 4.25
C ARG A 442 22.05 20.44 3.55
N ALA A 443 23.32 20.02 3.53
CA ALA A 443 24.37 20.76 2.84
C ALA A 443 24.10 20.92 1.34
N SER A 444 23.66 19.85 0.66
CA SER A 444 23.28 19.91 -0.77
C SER A 444 22.06 20.79 -1.04
N GLY A 445 21.16 20.95 -0.08
CA GLY A 445 20.01 21.85 -0.18
C GLY A 445 20.38 23.34 -0.09
N GLU A 446 21.51 23.66 0.56
CA GLU A 446 22.05 25.02 0.74
C GLU A 446 23.04 25.39 -0.38
N GLY A 447 23.53 24.45 -1.18
CA GLY A 447 24.49 24.64 -2.26
C GLY A 447 25.42 23.42 -2.43
N PRO A 448 26.52 23.53 -3.15
CA PRO A 448 27.52 22.48 -3.24
C PRO A 448 28.08 22.13 -1.85
N VAL A 449 28.19 20.82 -1.59
CA VAL A 449 28.77 20.33 -0.31
C VAL A 449 30.24 20.73 -0.23
N ALA A 450 30.66 21.31 0.92
CA ALA A 450 32.03 21.72 1.12
C ALA A 450 33.00 20.52 1.03
N PRO A 451 34.04 20.58 0.19
CA PRO A 451 35.06 19.53 0.12
C PRO A 451 36.04 19.69 1.28
N GLN A 452 36.51 18.56 1.80
CA GLN A 452 37.65 18.47 2.73
C GLN A 452 38.86 17.92 1.99
N ALA A 453 39.86 18.76 1.75
CA ALA A 453 41.07 18.33 1.05
C ALA A 453 41.82 17.26 1.85
N LEU A 454 42.30 16.26 1.15
CA LEU A 454 43.18 15.24 1.71
C LEU A 454 44.58 15.80 1.89
N LEU A 455 45.22 15.47 3.00
CA LEU A 455 46.62 15.90 3.25
C LEU A 455 47.57 15.34 2.16
N ILE A 456 47.30 14.13 1.72
CA ILE A 456 47.97 13.48 0.59
C ILE A 456 46.89 12.93 -0.32
N PRO A 457 46.82 13.34 -1.61
CA PRO A 457 45.90 12.77 -2.58
C PRO A 457 46.10 11.24 -2.72
N GLU A 458 45.02 10.52 -2.84
CA GLU A 458 45.05 9.05 -2.90
C GLU A 458 44.74 8.54 -4.32
N VAL A 459 45.64 7.66 -4.83
CA VAL A 459 45.39 6.99 -6.11
C VAL A 459 44.71 5.65 -5.86
N VAL A 460 43.55 5.47 -6.48
CA VAL A 460 42.74 4.24 -6.40
C VAL A 460 42.77 3.53 -7.74
N GLU A 461 43.28 2.29 -7.76
CA GLU A 461 43.22 1.42 -8.92
C GLU A 461 41.85 0.73 -9.01
N LEU A 462 41.19 0.83 -10.16
CA LEU A 462 39.89 0.27 -10.50
C LEU A 462 39.94 -0.29 -11.93
N ASP A 463 38.94 -1.09 -12.30
CA ASP A 463 38.78 -1.51 -13.69
C ASP A 463 38.47 -0.33 -14.62
N GLU A 464 38.96 -0.36 -15.87
CA GLU A 464 38.77 0.74 -16.83
C GLU A 464 37.31 1.15 -17.03
N PRO A 465 36.32 0.23 -17.14
CA PRO A 465 34.90 0.61 -17.22
C PRO A 465 34.36 1.32 -15.97
N ASP A 466 34.93 1.04 -14.79
CA ASP A 466 34.57 1.71 -13.54
C ASP A 466 35.12 3.12 -13.52
N CYS A 467 36.36 3.29 -13.96
CA CYS A 467 36.97 4.60 -14.13
C CYS A 467 36.20 5.48 -15.13
N ASP A 468 35.74 4.92 -16.27
CA ASP A 468 34.95 5.65 -17.28
C ASP A 468 33.60 6.12 -16.70
N ARG A 469 32.96 5.29 -15.87
CA ARG A 469 31.70 5.69 -15.19
C ARG A 469 31.93 6.80 -14.17
N LEU A 470 32.96 6.71 -13.36
CA LEU A 470 33.31 7.74 -12.39
C LEU A 470 33.71 9.04 -13.08
N GLU A 471 34.49 8.98 -14.17
CA GLU A 471 34.88 10.15 -14.95
C GLU A 471 33.65 10.88 -15.53
N ALA A 472 32.69 10.15 -16.07
CA ALA A 472 31.41 10.71 -16.54
C ALA A 472 30.59 11.38 -15.44
N ALA A 473 30.75 10.97 -14.18
CA ALA A 473 30.05 11.48 -13.03
C ALA A 473 30.82 12.58 -12.25
N ILE A 474 32.01 12.97 -12.67
CA ILE A 474 32.84 13.99 -11.97
C ILE A 474 32.06 15.27 -11.61
N PRO A 475 31.23 15.86 -12.49
CA PRO A 475 30.48 17.06 -12.13
C PRO A 475 29.49 16.81 -10.97
N ASP A 476 28.82 15.66 -10.97
CA ASP A 476 27.86 15.26 -9.96
C ASP A 476 28.56 15.00 -8.61
N LEU A 477 29.71 14.32 -8.64
CA LEU A 477 30.54 14.02 -7.47
C LEU A 477 31.13 15.29 -6.85
N ALA A 478 31.58 16.23 -7.68
CA ALA A 478 32.08 17.52 -7.22
C ALA A 478 31.00 18.36 -6.52
N ALA A 479 29.75 18.32 -6.99
CA ALA A 479 28.62 18.96 -6.32
C ALA A 479 28.37 18.42 -4.91
N LEU A 480 28.75 17.16 -4.66
CA LEU A 480 28.69 16.50 -3.35
C LEU A 480 29.98 16.64 -2.53
N GLY A 481 30.96 17.42 -2.99
CA GLY A 481 32.21 17.66 -2.31
C GLY A 481 33.25 16.53 -2.45
N LEU A 482 33.07 15.62 -3.41
CA LEU A 482 34.04 14.58 -3.74
C LEU A 482 34.83 15.00 -4.99
N GLU A 483 36.09 15.40 -4.81
CA GLU A 483 36.96 15.82 -5.91
C GLU A 483 37.82 14.65 -6.40
N VAL A 484 37.48 14.16 -7.58
CA VAL A 484 38.17 13.06 -8.24
C VAL A 484 38.59 13.45 -9.64
N GLU A 485 39.71 12.88 -10.13
CA GLU A 485 40.16 13.06 -11.51
C GLU A 485 40.74 11.75 -12.07
N ARG A 486 40.68 11.58 -13.37
CA ARG A 486 41.30 10.44 -14.05
C ARG A 486 42.81 10.54 -13.98
N PHE A 487 43.49 9.52 -13.41
CA PHE A 487 44.94 9.53 -13.27
C PHE A 487 45.60 8.58 -14.27
N GLY A 488 44.86 7.62 -14.82
CA GLY A 488 45.37 6.64 -15.80
C GLY A 488 44.22 5.80 -16.37
N PRO A 489 44.52 4.82 -17.26
CA PRO A 489 43.48 3.98 -17.83
C PRO A 489 42.64 3.24 -16.78
N ALA A 490 43.28 2.77 -15.71
CA ALA A 490 42.69 1.98 -14.63
C ALA A 490 42.94 2.60 -13.25
N ALA A 491 42.98 3.94 -13.15
CA ALA A 491 43.21 4.63 -11.88
C ALA A 491 42.51 5.99 -11.80
N MET A 492 41.99 6.29 -10.61
CA MET A 492 41.41 7.58 -10.23
C MET A 492 42.23 8.22 -9.12
N LEU A 493 42.42 9.54 -9.14
CA LEU A 493 43.05 10.32 -8.07
C LEU A 493 41.97 11.06 -7.29
N VAL A 494 41.95 10.89 -5.97
CA VAL A 494 41.05 11.61 -5.05
C VAL A 494 41.82 12.71 -4.35
N ARG A 495 41.36 13.95 -4.47
CA ARG A 495 41.96 15.15 -3.86
C ARG A 495 41.21 15.61 -2.62
N ALA A 496 39.89 15.48 -2.61
CA ALA A 496 39.07 15.86 -1.48
C ALA A 496 37.86 14.92 -1.33
N THR A 497 37.38 14.80 -0.10
CA THR A 497 36.15 14.10 0.26
C THR A 497 35.13 15.06 0.83
N PRO A 498 33.81 14.76 0.82
CA PRO A 498 32.82 15.61 1.47
C PRO A 498 33.12 15.83 2.94
N ALA A 499 33.14 17.09 3.41
CA ALA A 499 33.46 17.44 4.79
C ALA A 499 32.57 16.70 5.84
N PRO A 500 31.28 16.43 5.62
CA PRO A 500 30.45 15.66 6.56
C PRO A 500 30.86 14.20 6.78
N LEU A 501 31.71 13.62 5.91
CA LEU A 501 32.12 12.22 6.02
C LEU A 501 33.19 12.00 7.09
N GLY A 502 34.09 12.98 7.32
CA GLY A 502 35.27 12.75 8.16
C GLY A 502 36.28 11.78 7.54
N THR A 503 36.84 10.87 8.36
CA THR A 503 37.80 9.87 7.89
C THR A 503 37.08 8.73 7.16
N THR A 504 37.39 8.48 5.89
CA THR A 504 36.70 7.58 4.98
C THR A 504 37.65 6.58 4.34
N ASP A 505 37.17 5.37 4.05
CA ASP A 505 37.83 4.38 3.18
C ASP A 505 37.62 4.78 1.72
N ILE A 506 38.58 5.49 1.16
CA ILE A 506 38.47 6.08 -0.18
C ILE A 506 38.40 5.00 -1.27
N ARG A 507 39.15 3.90 -1.14
CA ARG A 507 39.10 2.81 -2.11
C ARG A 507 37.72 2.13 -2.12
N GLY A 508 37.21 1.76 -0.95
CA GLY A 508 35.87 1.20 -0.81
C GLY A 508 34.80 2.13 -1.36
N LEU A 509 34.88 3.42 -1.04
CA LEU A 509 33.96 4.46 -1.52
C LEU A 509 33.91 4.51 -3.06
N LEU A 510 35.04 4.58 -3.76
CA LEU A 510 35.05 4.65 -5.23
C LEU A 510 34.58 3.36 -5.87
N THR A 511 34.89 2.20 -5.27
CA THR A 511 34.40 0.89 -5.76
C THR A 511 32.89 0.81 -5.71
N ASP A 512 32.29 1.19 -4.58
CA ASP A 512 30.84 1.11 -4.40
C ASP A 512 30.13 2.19 -5.22
N LEU A 513 30.71 3.38 -5.38
CA LEU A 513 30.18 4.40 -6.29
C LEU A 513 30.17 3.96 -7.75
N ALA A 514 31.24 3.30 -8.22
CA ALA A 514 31.29 2.76 -9.57
C ALA A 514 30.23 1.68 -9.81
N ALA A 515 30.02 0.81 -8.83
CA ALA A 515 28.96 -0.21 -8.86
C ALA A 515 27.56 0.42 -8.87
N GLU A 516 27.29 1.42 -8.03
CA GLU A 516 26.02 2.14 -7.97
C GLU A 516 25.74 2.86 -9.30
N LEU A 517 26.73 3.53 -9.89
CA LEU A 517 26.61 4.20 -11.18
C LEU A 517 26.35 3.22 -12.33
N ALA A 518 26.87 1.98 -12.25
CA ALA A 518 26.58 0.93 -13.21
C ALA A 518 25.09 0.50 -13.16
N GLU A 519 24.48 0.44 -11.97
CA GLU A 519 23.09 0.06 -11.78
C GLU A 519 22.09 1.19 -12.14
N LEU A 520 22.47 2.47 -11.91
CA LEU A 520 21.56 3.60 -12.05
C LEU A 520 21.14 3.91 -13.49
N GLY A 521 21.91 3.55 -14.51
CA GLY A 521 21.60 3.81 -15.92
C GLY A 521 21.25 5.27 -16.22
N GLN A 522 20.90 5.57 -17.51
CA GLN A 522 20.55 6.95 -17.94
C GLN A 522 19.10 7.39 -17.63
N ALA A 523 18.30 6.54 -16.97
CA ALA A 523 16.85 6.75 -16.82
C ALA A 523 16.44 7.61 -15.62
N LEU A 524 17.36 7.99 -14.73
CA LEU A 524 17.06 8.73 -13.49
C LEU A 524 17.32 10.24 -13.65
N SER A 525 16.51 11.07 -12.96
CA SER A 525 16.78 12.50 -12.87
C SER A 525 18.09 12.77 -12.13
N LEU A 526 18.75 13.91 -12.42
CA LEU A 526 19.97 14.34 -11.73
C LEU A 526 19.80 14.30 -10.19
N ARG A 527 18.68 14.78 -9.69
CA ARG A 527 18.39 14.80 -8.25
C ARG A 527 18.31 13.38 -7.66
N ASP A 528 17.65 12.46 -8.37
CA ASP A 528 17.57 11.05 -7.94
C ASP A 528 18.95 10.39 -7.92
N ARG A 529 19.82 10.70 -8.89
CA ARG A 529 21.21 10.22 -8.93
C ARG A 529 22.03 10.75 -7.77
N LEU A 530 21.95 12.07 -7.49
CA LEU A 530 22.63 12.69 -6.37
C LEU A 530 22.19 12.12 -5.02
N ASP A 531 20.91 11.83 -4.84
CA ASP A 531 20.40 11.20 -3.62
C ASP A 531 20.98 9.78 -3.43
N HIS A 532 21.07 8.98 -4.50
CA HIS A 532 21.67 7.64 -4.45
C HIS A 532 23.17 7.69 -4.12
N VAL A 533 23.91 8.52 -4.84
CA VAL A 533 25.34 8.71 -4.63
C VAL A 533 25.60 9.22 -3.20
N SER A 534 24.77 10.15 -2.68
CA SER A 534 24.87 10.64 -1.31
C SER A 534 24.68 9.54 -0.26
N ALA A 535 23.74 8.61 -0.50
CA ALA A 535 23.50 7.48 0.41
C ALA A 535 24.71 6.52 0.43
N THR A 536 25.29 6.21 -0.73
CA THR A 536 26.50 5.39 -0.83
C THR A 536 27.70 6.06 -0.16
N ILE A 537 27.88 7.36 -0.37
CA ILE A 537 28.94 8.15 0.28
C ILE A 537 28.75 8.14 1.81
N ALA A 538 27.53 8.32 2.32
CA ALA A 538 27.24 8.35 3.75
C ALA A 538 27.57 7.02 4.46
N CYS A 539 27.38 5.87 3.80
CA CYS A 539 27.75 4.55 4.34
C CYS A 539 29.26 4.46 4.63
N HIS A 540 30.10 5.08 3.82
CA HIS A 540 31.56 5.09 4.00
C HIS A 540 32.07 6.08 5.06
N GLY A 541 31.29 7.12 5.39
CA GLY A 541 31.60 8.07 6.47
C GLY A 541 31.14 7.62 7.85
N SER A 542 30.51 6.45 7.97
CA SER A 542 29.93 6.03 9.23
C SER A 542 30.99 5.44 10.20
N VAL A 543 30.72 5.56 11.51
CA VAL A 543 31.52 4.89 12.54
C VAL A 543 31.47 3.38 12.30
N ARG A 544 32.63 2.77 12.01
CA ARG A 544 32.71 1.31 11.77
C ARG A 544 32.11 0.55 12.96
N ALA A 545 31.35 -0.51 12.66
CA ALA A 545 30.90 -1.46 13.66
C ALA A 545 32.12 -1.95 14.46
N GLY A 546 32.02 -1.93 15.81
CA GLY A 546 33.13 -2.34 16.68
C GLY A 546 33.92 -1.18 17.32
N ARG A 547 33.62 0.09 17.04
CA ARG A 547 34.20 1.21 17.79
C ARG A 547 33.53 1.34 19.16
N ILE A 548 34.35 1.38 20.20
CA ILE A 548 33.89 1.67 21.56
C ILE A 548 33.73 3.19 21.71
N LEU A 549 32.52 3.63 22.01
CA LEU A 549 32.18 5.02 22.26
C LEU A 549 32.24 5.32 23.76
N SER A 550 32.70 6.51 24.11
CA SER A 550 32.53 7.04 25.46
C SER A 550 31.06 7.39 25.74
N VAL A 551 30.69 7.47 27.01
CA VAL A 551 29.30 7.86 27.40
C VAL A 551 28.92 9.23 26.85
N ALA A 552 29.89 10.16 26.77
CA ALA A 552 29.69 11.49 26.19
C ALA A 552 29.39 11.41 24.67
N GLU A 553 30.15 10.59 23.91
CA GLU A 553 29.91 10.38 22.47
C GLU A 553 28.57 9.67 22.22
N MET A 554 28.20 8.66 23.04
CA MET A 554 26.90 7.99 22.95
C MET A 554 25.76 8.99 23.17
N ASN A 555 25.84 9.83 24.20
CA ASN A 555 24.80 10.83 24.45
C ASN A 555 24.77 11.91 23.35
N ALA A 556 25.92 12.33 22.80
CA ALA A 556 25.94 13.25 21.67
C ALA A 556 25.22 12.68 20.45
N LEU A 557 25.44 11.39 20.14
CA LEU A 557 24.74 10.69 19.07
C LEU A 557 23.22 10.67 19.31
N LEU A 558 22.77 10.32 20.52
CA LEU A 558 21.36 10.31 20.87
C LEU A 558 20.71 11.69 20.70
N ARG A 559 21.37 12.76 21.18
CA ARG A 559 20.87 14.15 21.03
C ARG A 559 20.78 14.57 19.57
N GLU A 560 21.76 14.20 18.76
CA GLU A 560 21.71 14.48 17.32
C GLU A 560 20.59 13.71 16.62
N MET A 561 20.37 12.45 16.99
CA MET A 561 19.23 11.66 16.46
C MET A 561 17.89 12.32 16.78
N GLU A 562 17.70 12.87 17.98
CA GLU A 562 16.46 13.50 18.42
C GLU A 562 16.08 14.75 17.61
N VAL A 563 17.05 15.46 17.05
CA VAL A 563 16.82 16.67 16.24
C VAL A 563 16.92 16.42 14.74
N THR A 564 17.39 15.23 14.34
CA THR A 564 17.57 14.90 12.92
C THR A 564 16.33 14.20 12.37
N PRO A 565 15.73 14.73 11.28
CA PRO A 565 14.63 14.08 10.61
C PRO A 565 14.98 12.64 10.21
N ARG A 566 14.01 11.73 10.32
CA ARG A 566 14.14 10.32 9.88
C ARG A 566 15.25 9.53 10.57
N SER A 567 15.82 10.02 11.67
CA SER A 567 16.90 9.32 12.41
C SER A 567 16.48 7.96 12.95
N GLY A 568 15.18 7.68 13.08
CA GLY A 568 14.65 6.38 13.52
C GLY A 568 14.84 5.24 12.53
N GLN A 569 15.38 5.48 11.33
CA GLN A 569 15.56 4.48 10.27
C GLN A 569 16.88 4.67 9.55
N CYS A 570 17.58 3.57 9.24
CA CYS A 570 18.79 3.59 8.42
C CYS A 570 18.45 3.79 6.93
N ASN A 571 19.49 3.94 6.11
CA ASN A 571 19.36 4.11 4.65
C ASN A 571 18.69 2.92 3.95
N HIS A 572 18.68 1.75 4.59
CA HIS A 572 18.08 0.51 4.11
C HIS A 572 16.69 0.23 4.71
N GLY A 573 16.10 1.19 5.45
CA GLY A 573 14.76 1.08 6.04
C GLY A 573 14.66 0.20 7.30
N ARG A 574 15.80 -0.18 7.90
CA ARG A 574 15.80 -0.87 9.19
C ARG A 574 15.70 0.15 10.33
N PRO A 575 15.03 -0.17 11.44
CA PRO A 575 15.02 0.72 12.60
C PRO A 575 16.45 0.92 13.11
N THR A 576 16.82 2.17 13.37
CA THR A 576 18.10 2.51 14.01
C THR A 576 18.04 2.38 15.51
N TRP A 577 16.85 2.34 16.10
CA TRP A 577 16.63 2.08 17.51
C TRP A 577 15.31 1.35 17.76
N VAL A 578 15.23 0.67 18.88
CA VAL A 578 14.03 0.01 19.38
C VAL A 578 13.84 0.39 20.85
N LYS A 579 12.58 0.47 21.29
CA LYS A 579 12.24 0.78 22.67
C LYS A 579 11.49 -0.40 23.29
N LEU A 580 11.84 -0.73 24.50
CA LEU A 580 11.17 -1.70 25.34
C LEU A 580 10.56 -0.96 26.53
N GLY A 581 9.25 -0.77 26.51
CA GLY A 581 8.52 -0.16 27.62
C GLY A 581 8.61 -0.98 28.90
N HIS A 582 8.46 -0.34 30.07
CA HIS A 582 8.53 -1.05 31.38
C HIS A 582 7.61 -2.27 31.42
N GLY A 583 6.37 -2.17 30.93
CA GLY A 583 5.44 -3.31 30.90
C GLY A 583 5.85 -4.45 29.96
N GLU A 584 6.63 -4.18 28.91
CA GLU A 584 7.19 -5.22 28.04
C GLU A 584 8.36 -5.92 28.73
N ILE A 585 9.20 -5.16 29.42
CA ILE A 585 10.30 -5.70 30.24
C ILE A 585 9.73 -6.58 31.36
N GLU A 586 8.70 -6.14 32.08
CA GLU A 586 8.04 -6.93 33.12
C GLU A 586 7.48 -8.25 32.59
N LYS A 587 6.89 -8.25 31.39
CA LYS A 587 6.40 -9.49 30.75
C LYS A 587 7.52 -10.47 30.44
N LEU A 588 8.72 -10.00 30.05
CA LEU A 588 9.88 -10.87 29.83
C LEU A 588 10.31 -11.62 31.10
N PHE A 589 10.06 -11.04 32.28
CA PHE A 589 10.36 -11.66 33.58
C PHE A 589 9.15 -12.37 34.22
N GLY A 590 8.05 -12.53 33.46
CA GLY A 590 6.84 -13.20 33.94
C GLY A 590 6.09 -12.43 35.05
N ARG A 591 6.36 -11.13 35.17
CA ARG A 591 5.65 -10.23 36.09
C ARG A 591 4.46 -9.60 35.35
N ARG A 592 3.39 -10.41 35.16
CA ARG A 592 2.11 -10.29 34.45
C ARG A 592 2.14 -10.64 32.99
#